data_21fb8dba194a92034df824dda96926d0
#
_entry.id   21fb8dba194a92034df824dda96926d0
#
_cell.length_a   1.000
_cell.length_b   1.000
_cell.length_c   1.000
_cell.angle_alpha   90.00
_cell.angle_beta   90.00
_cell.angle_gamma   90.00
#
_symmetry.space_group_name_H-M   'P 1'
#
loop_
_entity.id
_entity.type
_entity.pdbx_description
1 polymer ?
#
loop_
_entity_poly.entity_id
_entity_poly.type
_entity_poly.pdbx_seq_one_letter_code
_entity_poly.pdbx_strand_id
1 'polypeptide(L)'
;MSLVATRLQNWRISNPELDRNMARPLEYGALDFFVEQTDAPNSIIRPNLRERAFASMGNTVQVPVINYDGDVTVSNVRTCTIEDNENTSALYTVVWTTYAVGFTMVPTLYMNNEIDYQHDFERKMEKICRALATELDSAAITALEAAKTQVFKDKLQYSVSSNVINVPTQMATEILGDLNPIMRANAYPQMLHLVGNAGVDSLIRKLAQHGVYNDVNKRMEYDGKVLHYTTNLQNASQKIGTLFAVADGNVGVLTRVDREALRRASANFHEWDVVRLPFIDLPVGSHYYTTVGDQSSIAGAASDDMTCNVKEYFGFSVDVAFIVAYNSAPETVANPIIKAQIAAPATNTPIATPVYVTNAAEFNPTQN
;
A
#
# COMPACT_ATOMS: atom_id res chain seq x y z
N MET A 1 3.03 29.21 12.45
CA MET A 1 3.55 27.89 12.01
C MET A 1 3.84 27.14 13.29
N SER A 2 3.35 25.93 13.45
CA SER A 2 3.59 25.14 14.66
C SER A 2 5.06 24.77 14.81
N LEU A 3 5.51 24.48 16.02
CA LEU A 3 6.88 24.03 16.27
C LEU A 3 7.20 22.79 15.43
N VAL A 4 6.27 21.85 15.36
CA VAL A 4 6.39 20.62 14.55
C VAL A 4 6.59 20.94 13.08
N ALA A 5 5.78 21.83 12.51
CA ALA A 5 5.90 22.22 11.11
C ALA A 5 7.25 22.87 10.80
N THR A 6 7.75 23.74 11.71
CA THR A 6 9.07 24.35 11.56
C THR A 6 10.20 23.33 11.60
N ARG A 7 10.15 22.37 12.52
CA ARG A 7 11.14 21.29 12.62
C ARG A 7 11.12 20.35 11.42
N LEU A 8 9.94 20.02 10.93
CA LEU A 8 9.78 19.21 9.70
C LEU A 8 10.32 19.94 8.47
N GLN A 9 10.12 21.27 8.40
CA GLN A 9 10.66 22.06 7.31
C GLN A 9 12.19 22.09 7.36
N ASN A 10 12.79 22.25 8.53
CA ASN A 10 14.24 22.18 8.71
C ASN A 10 14.79 20.82 8.29
N TRP A 11 14.13 19.73 8.69
CA TRP A 11 14.51 18.38 8.27
C TRP A 11 14.49 18.21 6.76
N ARG A 12 13.45 18.71 6.08
CA ARG A 12 13.36 18.65 4.60
C ARG A 12 14.46 19.48 3.92
N ILE A 13 14.80 20.65 4.49
CA ILE A 13 15.88 21.48 3.96
C ILE A 13 17.23 20.78 4.12
N SER A 14 17.47 20.13 5.27
CA SER A 14 18.71 19.40 5.54
C SER A 14 18.82 18.11 4.72
N ASN A 15 17.68 17.53 4.31
CA ASN A 15 17.62 16.26 3.59
C ASN A 15 16.70 16.39 2.37
N PRO A 16 17.16 17.01 1.28
CA PRO A 16 16.33 17.24 0.09
C PRO A 16 15.90 15.96 -0.60
N GLU A 17 16.56 14.84 -0.37
CA GLU A 17 16.16 13.49 -0.82
C GLU A 17 14.87 12.99 -0.18
N LEU A 18 14.42 13.62 0.92
CA LEU A 18 13.11 13.35 1.53
C LEU A 18 11.95 14.00 0.74
N ASP A 19 12.27 14.82 -0.24
CA ASP A 19 11.24 15.38 -1.09
C ASP A 19 10.55 14.26 -1.91
N ARG A 20 9.27 14.45 -2.13
CA ARG A 20 8.35 13.49 -2.73
C ARG A 20 8.88 12.79 -3.98
N ASN A 21 9.62 13.51 -4.82
CA ASN A 21 10.10 13.00 -6.10
C ASN A 21 11.40 12.19 -6.00
N MET A 22 12.15 12.31 -4.91
CA MET A 22 13.46 11.67 -4.75
C MET A 22 13.49 10.58 -3.67
N ALA A 23 12.63 10.69 -2.68
CA ALA A 23 12.63 9.82 -1.49
C ALA A 23 11.33 9.02 -1.32
N ARG A 24 10.46 8.95 -2.32
CA ARG A 24 9.47 7.88 -2.29
C ARG A 24 10.23 6.57 -2.25
N PRO A 25 10.34 5.94 -1.09
CA PRO A 25 10.86 4.61 -1.10
C PRO A 25 9.89 3.82 -1.95
N LEU A 26 10.40 3.23 -2.99
CA LEU A 26 9.69 2.26 -3.83
C LEU A 26 9.17 1.06 -3.01
N GLU A 27 9.09 1.23 -1.68
CA GLU A 27 8.81 0.20 -0.68
C GLU A 27 7.34 0.16 -0.24
N TYR A 28 6.57 1.25 -0.48
CA TYR A 28 5.18 1.40 -0.04
C TYR A 28 4.22 1.57 -1.23
N GLY A 29 4.41 0.73 -2.24
CA GLY A 29 3.72 0.89 -3.52
C GLY A 29 2.21 0.69 -3.46
N ALA A 30 1.68 -0.07 -2.50
CA ALA A 30 0.24 -0.22 -2.36
C ALA A 30 -0.41 1.08 -1.86
N LEU A 31 0.16 1.71 -0.83
CA LEU A 31 -0.28 3.02 -0.35
C LEU A 31 -0.20 4.08 -1.45
N ASP A 32 0.95 4.14 -2.13
CA ASP A 32 1.20 5.08 -3.21
C ASP A 32 0.18 4.93 -4.35
N PHE A 33 -0.15 3.71 -4.70
CA PHE A 33 -1.18 3.39 -5.69
C PHE A 33 -2.56 3.91 -5.28
N PHE A 34 -2.99 3.67 -4.05
CA PHE A 34 -4.27 4.17 -3.56
C PHE A 34 -4.35 5.70 -3.56
N VAL A 35 -3.26 6.37 -3.16
CA VAL A 35 -3.17 7.84 -3.17
C VAL A 35 -3.26 8.38 -4.60
N GLU A 36 -2.54 7.78 -5.54
CA GLU A 36 -2.57 8.18 -6.95
C GLU A 36 -3.95 8.01 -7.56
N GLN A 37 -4.59 6.87 -7.31
CA GLN A 37 -5.93 6.58 -7.84
C GLN A 37 -7.02 7.46 -7.24
N THR A 38 -6.79 8.00 -6.05
CA THR A 38 -7.72 8.96 -5.42
C THR A 38 -7.88 10.24 -6.23
N ASP A 39 -6.80 10.71 -6.85
CA ASP A 39 -6.76 11.93 -7.63
C ASP A 39 -6.92 11.69 -9.14
N ALA A 40 -7.05 10.43 -9.57
CA ALA A 40 -7.24 10.07 -10.97
C ALA A 40 -8.60 10.59 -11.52
N PRO A 41 -8.67 10.97 -12.81
CA PRO A 41 -9.92 11.43 -13.42
C PRO A 41 -11.06 10.42 -13.34
N ASN A 42 -10.73 9.14 -13.37
CA ASN A 42 -11.68 8.02 -13.31
C ASN A 42 -11.89 7.50 -11.88
N SER A 43 -11.43 8.23 -10.87
CA SER A 43 -11.48 7.78 -9.47
C SER A 43 -12.90 7.42 -9.03
N ILE A 44 -13.01 6.31 -8.31
CA ILE A 44 -14.22 5.92 -7.59
C ILE A 44 -14.60 6.95 -6.52
N ILE A 45 -13.62 7.72 -6.04
CA ILE A 45 -13.83 8.76 -5.02
C ILE A 45 -14.28 10.05 -5.69
N ARG A 46 -15.58 10.26 -5.72
CA ARG A 46 -16.18 11.50 -6.23
C ARG A 46 -15.96 12.66 -5.24
N PRO A 47 -15.91 13.91 -5.71
CA PRO A 47 -15.77 15.08 -4.82
C PRO A 47 -16.82 15.12 -3.69
N ASN A 48 -18.07 14.81 -4.01
CA ASN A 48 -19.15 14.75 -3.03
C ASN A 48 -18.91 13.73 -1.90
N LEU A 49 -18.19 12.65 -2.21
CA LEU A 49 -17.84 11.65 -1.22
C LEU A 49 -16.79 12.17 -0.25
N ARG A 50 -15.80 12.93 -0.76
CA ARG A 50 -14.81 13.60 0.10
C ARG A 50 -15.47 14.58 1.07
N GLU A 51 -16.37 15.42 0.59
CA GLU A 51 -17.10 16.39 1.44
C GLU A 51 -17.93 15.68 2.51
N ARG A 52 -18.63 14.62 2.16
CA ARG A 52 -19.39 13.80 3.12
C ARG A 52 -18.48 13.12 4.13
N ALA A 53 -17.34 12.65 3.72
CA ALA A 53 -16.34 12.03 4.59
C ALA A 53 -15.85 13.03 5.63
N PHE A 54 -15.54 14.26 5.24
CA PHE A 54 -15.15 15.33 6.16
C PHE A 54 -16.28 15.73 7.13
N ALA A 55 -17.51 15.76 6.65
CA ALA A 55 -18.67 16.13 7.47
C ALA A 55 -19.12 15.01 8.44
N SER A 56 -18.60 13.79 8.28
CA SER A 56 -19.01 12.65 9.09
C SER A 56 -18.33 12.69 10.46
N MET A 57 -19.13 12.86 11.51
CA MET A 57 -18.64 12.78 12.90
C MET A 57 -18.53 11.34 13.42
N GLY A 58 -19.07 10.37 12.70
CA GLY A 58 -19.09 8.96 13.09
C GLY A 58 -17.82 8.21 12.65
N ASN A 59 -17.75 6.96 13.09
CA ASN A 59 -16.67 6.04 12.67
C ASN A 59 -16.94 5.38 11.31
N THR A 60 -18.04 5.71 10.65
CA THR A 60 -18.46 5.15 9.36
C THR A 60 -18.96 6.23 8.42
N VAL A 61 -18.71 6.02 7.13
CA VAL A 61 -19.29 6.82 6.04
C VAL A 61 -20.12 5.92 5.16
N GLN A 62 -21.34 6.35 4.84
CA GLN A 62 -22.20 5.64 3.91
C GLN A 62 -22.03 6.20 2.50
N VAL A 63 -21.70 5.32 1.58
CA VAL A 63 -21.50 5.62 0.16
C VAL A 63 -22.64 4.99 -0.63
N PRO A 64 -23.46 5.78 -1.34
CA PRO A 64 -24.46 5.19 -2.22
C PRO A 64 -23.77 4.54 -3.43
N VAL A 65 -24.13 3.31 -3.70
CA VAL A 65 -23.65 2.53 -4.84
C VAL A 65 -24.83 2.00 -5.63
N ILE A 66 -24.65 1.88 -6.95
CA ILE A 66 -25.63 1.22 -7.82
C ILE A 66 -25.28 -0.27 -7.82
N ASN A 67 -26.26 -1.11 -7.56
CA ASN A 67 -26.08 -2.55 -7.61
C ASN A 67 -25.97 -3.02 -9.06
N TYR A 68 -25.24 -4.11 -9.27
CA TYR A 68 -25.30 -4.85 -10.51
C TYR A 68 -26.46 -5.83 -10.42
N ASP A 69 -27.52 -5.57 -11.19
CA ASP A 69 -28.76 -6.34 -11.12
C ASP A 69 -28.86 -7.45 -12.17
N GLY A 70 -27.78 -7.76 -12.85
CA GLY A 70 -27.70 -8.82 -13.84
C GLY A 70 -27.60 -8.32 -15.28
N ASP A 71 -27.47 -9.26 -16.20
CA ASP A 71 -27.41 -8.96 -17.63
C ASP A 71 -28.81 -8.74 -18.18
N VAL A 72 -28.98 -7.76 -19.05
CA VAL A 72 -30.23 -7.51 -19.77
C VAL A 72 -30.47 -8.60 -20.79
N THR A 73 -31.65 -9.23 -20.76
CA THR A 73 -32.05 -10.21 -21.74
C THR A 73 -32.44 -9.53 -23.04
N VAL A 74 -31.73 -9.85 -24.11
CA VAL A 74 -32.04 -9.32 -25.43
C VAL A 74 -33.02 -10.30 -26.12
N SER A 75 -34.22 -9.80 -26.44
CA SER A 75 -35.19 -10.57 -27.22
C SER A 75 -34.95 -10.40 -28.73
N ASN A 76 -35.01 -11.48 -29.48
CA ASN A 76 -34.94 -11.45 -30.92
C ASN A 76 -36.32 -11.24 -31.59
N VAL A 77 -37.39 -11.07 -30.80
CA VAL A 77 -38.75 -10.85 -31.25
C VAL A 77 -39.18 -9.44 -30.84
N ARG A 78 -39.89 -8.72 -31.73
CA ARG A 78 -40.49 -7.43 -31.37
C ARG A 78 -41.61 -7.68 -30.39
N THR A 79 -41.45 -7.16 -29.17
CA THR A 79 -42.49 -7.15 -28.15
C THR A 79 -43.06 -5.73 -28.01
N CYS A 80 -44.36 -5.62 -27.75
CA CYS A 80 -45.00 -4.34 -27.48
C CYS A 80 -44.78 -3.86 -26.04
N THR A 81 -44.22 -4.72 -25.18
CA THR A 81 -43.86 -4.41 -23.80
C THR A 81 -42.35 -4.46 -23.68
N ILE A 82 -41.77 -3.38 -23.13
CA ILE A 82 -40.37 -3.30 -22.76
C ILE A 82 -40.28 -3.82 -21.33
N GLU A 83 -39.38 -4.77 -21.08
CA GLU A 83 -39.08 -5.19 -19.70
C GLU A 83 -38.42 -4.03 -18.97
N ASP A 84 -38.90 -3.75 -17.78
CA ASP A 84 -38.37 -2.70 -16.93
C ASP A 84 -37.12 -3.23 -16.23
N ASN A 85 -35.93 -2.70 -16.62
CA ASN A 85 -34.66 -3.01 -16.01
C ASN A 85 -34.32 -1.88 -15.01
N GLU A 86 -34.96 -1.86 -13.86
CA GLU A 86 -34.64 -0.92 -12.81
C GLU A 86 -33.33 -1.33 -12.10
N ASN A 87 -32.39 -0.39 -12.03
CA ASN A 87 -31.19 -0.56 -11.20
C ASN A 87 -31.53 -0.27 -9.75
N THR A 88 -31.25 -1.20 -8.88
CA THR A 88 -31.33 -0.99 -7.45
C THR A 88 -30.10 -0.26 -6.91
N SER A 89 -30.23 0.41 -5.78
CA SER A 89 -29.12 1.07 -5.12
C SER A 89 -28.99 0.62 -3.66
N ALA A 90 -27.78 0.55 -3.17
CA ALA A 90 -27.49 0.23 -1.78
C ALA A 90 -26.57 1.27 -1.14
N LEU A 91 -26.57 1.32 0.19
CA LEU A 91 -25.60 2.12 0.95
C LEU A 91 -24.46 1.20 1.39
N TYR A 92 -23.29 1.43 0.82
CA TYR A 92 -22.06 0.77 1.23
C TYR A 92 -21.44 1.53 2.42
N THR A 93 -21.14 0.82 3.50
CA THR A 93 -20.57 1.42 4.70
C THR A 93 -19.05 1.26 4.71
N VAL A 94 -18.35 2.37 4.75
CA VAL A 94 -16.88 2.43 4.89
C VAL A 94 -16.54 2.77 6.33
N VAL A 95 -15.63 2.00 6.93
CA VAL A 95 -15.18 2.18 8.32
C VAL A 95 -13.88 2.96 8.34
N TRP A 96 -13.80 3.97 9.22
CA TRP A 96 -12.58 4.69 9.48
C TRP A 96 -11.66 3.91 10.42
N THR A 97 -10.39 3.84 10.10
CA THR A 97 -9.35 3.30 10.97
C THR A 97 -8.37 4.40 11.32
N THR A 98 -8.13 4.59 12.61
CA THR A 98 -7.16 5.57 13.12
C THR A 98 -5.80 4.93 13.27
N TYR A 99 -4.79 5.53 12.65
CA TYR A 99 -3.38 5.19 12.84
C TYR A 99 -2.72 6.31 13.61
N ALA A 100 -2.09 5.99 14.74
CA ALA A 100 -1.44 6.96 15.59
C ALA A 100 -0.06 6.46 16.02
N VAL A 101 0.91 7.36 16.04
CA VAL A 101 2.28 7.09 16.42
C VAL A 101 2.90 8.34 17.07
N GLY A 102 3.87 8.16 17.93
CA GLY A 102 4.52 9.30 18.57
C GLY A 102 5.86 8.95 19.19
N PHE A 103 6.58 10.00 19.60
CA PHE A 103 7.83 9.89 20.34
C PHE A 103 7.98 11.02 21.34
N THR A 104 8.94 10.88 22.22
CA THR A 104 9.26 11.87 23.24
C THR A 104 10.72 12.30 23.13
N MET A 105 10.97 13.56 23.50
CA MET A 105 12.32 14.12 23.64
C MET A 105 12.46 14.83 24.97
N VAL A 106 13.67 14.82 25.49
CA VAL A 106 14.04 15.53 26.73
C VAL A 106 15.18 16.47 26.39
N PRO A 107 14.91 17.79 26.19
CA PRO A 107 15.90 18.73 25.71
C PRO A 107 17.16 18.82 26.58
N THR A 108 17.02 18.64 27.88
CA THR A 108 18.14 18.68 28.84
C THR A 108 19.20 17.61 28.63
N LEU A 109 18.83 16.48 28.03
CA LEU A 109 19.77 15.39 27.71
C LEU A 109 20.77 15.74 26.59
N TYR A 110 20.48 16.77 25.81
CA TYR A 110 21.31 17.20 24.68
C TYR A 110 22.26 18.34 25.01
N MET A 111 22.12 18.98 26.19
CA MET A 111 22.93 20.16 26.56
C MET A 111 24.42 19.86 26.70
N ASN A 112 24.80 18.64 27.02
CA ASN A 112 26.18 18.20 27.21
C ASN A 112 26.53 16.95 26.36
N ASN A 113 25.78 16.68 25.30
CA ASN A 113 25.98 15.51 24.47
C ASN A 113 26.50 15.90 23.09
N GLU A 114 27.33 15.05 22.48
CA GLU A 114 27.79 15.22 21.11
C GLU A 114 26.63 15.08 20.07
N ILE A 115 25.51 14.46 20.49
CA ILE A 115 24.35 14.32 19.64
C ILE A 115 23.51 15.59 19.72
N ASP A 116 23.39 16.28 18.59
CA ASP A 116 22.49 17.42 18.46
C ASP A 116 21.01 17.01 18.57
N TYR A 117 20.23 17.85 19.26
CA TYR A 117 18.78 17.68 19.40
C TYR A 117 18.08 17.52 18.04
N GLN A 118 18.44 18.34 17.05
CA GLN A 118 17.83 18.29 15.73
C GLN A 118 18.12 16.97 15.02
N HIS A 119 19.34 16.46 15.12
CA HIS A 119 19.72 15.18 14.51
C HIS A 119 18.95 13.99 15.12
N ASP A 120 18.77 13.95 16.45
CA ASP A 120 17.97 12.90 17.08
C ASP A 120 16.48 13.02 16.74
N PHE A 121 15.97 14.26 16.65
CA PHE A 121 14.61 14.51 16.17
C PHE A 121 14.41 13.94 14.75
N GLU A 122 15.31 14.24 13.83
CA GLU A 122 15.25 13.74 12.43
C GLU A 122 15.24 12.22 12.36
N ARG A 123 16.13 11.58 13.12
CA ARG A 123 16.22 10.11 13.18
C ARG A 123 14.94 9.48 13.75
N LYS A 124 14.36 10.06 14.79
CA LYS A 124 13.09 9.59 15.37
C LYS A 124 11.94 9.81 14.42
N MET A 125 11.91 10.94 13.72
CA MET A 125 10.90 11.24 12.71
C MET A 125 10.97 10.24 11.55
N GLU A 126 12.16 9.96 11.02
CA GLU A 126 12.30 8.97 9.94
C GLU A 126 11.75 7.60 10.35
N LYS A 127 12.12 7.15 11.55
CA LYS A 127 11.63 5.86 12.08
C LYS A 127 10.10 5.82 12.19
N ILE A 128 9.49 6.90 12.63
CA ILE A 128 8.03 7.01 12.77
C ILE A 128 7.35 7.06 11.42
N CYS A 129 7.86 7.89 10.50
CA CYS A 129 7.30 7.98 9.15
C CYS A 129 7.33 6.63 8.45
N ARG A 130 8.44 5.88 8.57
CA ARG A 130 8.53 4.52 8.02
C ARG A 130 7.55 3.56 8.67
N ALA A 131 7.42 3.59 9.99
CA ALA A 131 6.48 2.73 10.71
C ALA A 131 5.03 3.00 10.29
N LEU A 132 4.63 4.28 10.24
CA LEU A 132 3.29 4.67 9.82
C LEU A 132 3.01 4.32 8.35
N ALA A 133 3.99 4.54 7.46
CA ALA A 133 3.88 4.15 6.05
C ALA A 133 3.73 2.63 5.87
N THR A 134 4.47 1.83 6.65
CA THR A 134 4.37 0.36 6.64
C THR A 134 2.97 -0.11 7.03
N GLU A 135 2.41 0.44 8.10
CA GLU A 135 1.06 0.08 8.57
C GLU A 135 -0.02 0.49 7.55
N LEU A 136 0.08 1.69 6.98
CA LEU A 136 -0.85 2.16 5.96
C LEU A 136 -0.77 1.33 4.67
N ASP A 137 0.43 0.96 4.24
CA ASP A 137 0.64 0.10 3.06
C ASP A 137 0.08 -1.32 3.31
N SER A 138 0.28 -1.87 4.51
CA SER A 138 -0.29 -3.15 4.91
C SER A 138 -1.81 -3.13 4.93
N ALA A 139 -2.41 -2.02 5.37
CA ALA A 139 -3.85 -1.82 5.35
C ALA A 139 -4.38 -1.72 3.90
N ALA A 140 -3.68 -1.03 3.01
CA ALA A 140 -4.00 -0.97 1.58
C ALA A 140 -3.98 -2.39 0.94
N ILE A 141 -2.96 -3.19 1.23
CA ILE A 141 -2.87 -4.59 0.79
C ILE A 141 -4.03 -5.42 1.34
N THR A 142 -4.41 -5.22 2.60
CA THR A 142 -5.54 -5.92 3.22
C THR A 142 -6.85 -5.57 2.53
N ALA A 143 -7.04 -4.31 2.13
CA ALA A 143 -8.21 -3.89 1.36
C ALA A 143 -8.26 -4.55 -0.02
N LEU A 144 -7.13 -4.65 -0.74
CA LEU A 144 -7.04 -5.39 -2.00
C LEU A 144 -7.32 -6.88 -1.82
N GLU A 145 -6.80 -7.48 -0.75
CA GLU A 145 -7.01 -8.90 -0.45
C GLU A 145 -8.48 -9.21 -0.16
N ALA A 146 -9.16 -8.34 0.55
CA ALA A 146 -10.58 -8.51 0.86
C ALA A 146 -11.48 -8.39 -0.38
N ALA A 147 -11.08 -7.55 -1.34
CA ALA A 147 -11.87 -7.22 -2.53
C ALA A 147 -11.43 -7.98 -3.80
N LYS A 148 -10.51 -8.93 -3.70
CA LYS A 148 -10.06 -9.71 -4.88
C LYS A 148 -11.20 -10.46 -5.54
N THR A 149 -11.09 -10.66 -6.85
CA THR A 149 -12.10 -11.31 -7.69
C THR A 149 -12.55 -12.65 -7.12
N GLN A 150 -13.86 -12.83 -7.04
CA GLN A 150 -14.51 -14.07 -6.61
C GLN A 150 -14.72 -15.03 -7.78
N VAL A 151 -15.05 -14.50 -8.97
CA VAL A 151 -15.40 -15.27 -10.16
C VAL A 151 -14.61 -14.76 -11.36
N PHE A 152 -14.11 -15.68 -12.16
CA PHE A 152 -13.49 -15.41 -13.45
C PHE A 152 -14.37 -15.96 -14.57
N LYS A 153 -14.76 -15.13 -15.54
CA LYS A 153 -15.42 -15.58 -16.77
C LYS A 153 -14.45 -16.35 -17.65
N ASP A 154 -13.23 -15.83 -17.76
CA ASP A 154 -12.14 -16.50 -18.47
C ASP A 154 -10.87 -16.41 -17.62
N LYS A 155 -10.25 -17.52 -17.38
CA LYS A 155 -9.00 -17.67 -16.63
C LYS A 155 -7.85 -18.16 -17.50
N LEU A 156 -8.11 -18.31 -18.80
CA LEU A 156 -7.18 -18.94 -19.73
C LEU A 156 -6.71 -20.31 -19.21
N GLN A 157 -5.43 -20.56 -19.27
CA GLN A 157 -4.81 -21.84 -18.89
C GLN A 157 -4.47 -21.93 -17.39
N TYR A 158 -4.77 -20.90 -16.61
CA TYR A 158 -4.39 -20.86 -15.19
C TYR A 158 -5.39 -21.59 -14.31
N SER A 159 -4.90 -22.18 -13.23
CA SER A 159 -5.75 -22.71 -12.17
C SER A 159 -6.11 -21.61 -11.17
N VAL A 160 -7.35 -21.63 -10.70
CA VAL A 160 -7.84 -20.68 -9.70
C VAL A 160 -8.22 -21.46 -8.44
N SER A 161 -7.72 -21.01 -7.30
CA SER A 161 -8.11 -21.52 -5.99
C SER A 161 -8.18 -20.37 -4.99
N SER A 162 -9.21 -20.34 -4.15
CA SER A 162 -9.43 -19.29 -3.14
C SER A 162 -9.36 -17.86 -3.74
N ASN A 163 -9.94 -17.68 -4.94
CA ASN A 163 -9.94 -16.41 -5.68
C ASN A 163 -8.54 -15.89 -6.07
N VAL A 164 -7.59 -16.80 -6.26
CA VAL A 164 -6.21 -16.49 -6.64
C VAL A 164 -5.86 -17.29 -7.89
N ILE A 165 -5.30 -16.62 -8.88
CA ILE A 165 -4.68 -17.27 -10.05
C ILE A 165 -3.36 -17.88 -9.62
N ASN A 166 -3.24 -19.20 -9.75
CA ASN A 166 -1.98 -19.90 -9.52
C ASN A 166 -1.22 -20.04 -10.83
N VAL A 167 -0.08 -19.39 -10.89
CA VAL A 167 0.78 -19.36 -12.07
C VAL A 167 1.90 -20.37 -11.90
N PRO A 168 2.01 -21.39 -12.78
CA PRO A 168 3.18 -22.27 -12.79
C PRO A 168 4.45 -21.51 -13.12
N THR A 169 5.59 -21.95 -12.62
CA THR A 169 6.89 -21.28 -12.83
C THR A 169 7.22 -21.10 -14.32
N GLN A 170 6.85 -22.07 -15.14
CA GLN A 170 7.12 -22.04 -16.58
C GLN A 170 6.36 -20.91 -17.30
N MET A 171 5.24 -20.49 -16.74
CA MET A 171 4.35 -19.45 -17.29
C MET A 171 4.47 -18.11 -16.54
N ALA A 172 5.49 -17.98 -15.71
CA ALA A 172 5.66 -16.78 -14.88
C ALA A 172 5.81 -15.49 -15.72
N THR A 173 6.34 -15.58 -16.92
CA THR A 173 6.51 -14.44 -17.83
C THR A 173 5.23 -14.13 -18.61
N GLU A 174 4.43 -15.14 -18.92
CA GLU A 174 3.24 -15.04 -19.75
C GLU A 174 2.09 -14.35 -19.01
N ILE A 175 1.99 -14.57 -17.69
CA ILE A 175 0.90 -13.99 -16.89
C ILE A 175 0.78 -12.48 -17.04
N LEU A 176 1.91 -11.75 -17.16
CA LEU A 176 1.90 -10.31 -17.31
C LEU A 176 1.21 -9.85 -18.61
N GLY A 177 1.35 -10.61 -19.68
CA GLY A 177 0.61 -10.38 -20.94
C GLY A 177 -0.85 -10.81 -20.84
N ASP A 178 -1.11 -11.94 -20.19
CA ASP A 178 -2.43 -12.57 -20.11
C ASP A 178 -3.41 -11.84 -19.18
N LEU A 179 -2.91 -10.99 -18.27
CA LEU A 179 -3.79 -10.20 -17.40
C LEU A 179 -4.75 -9.28 -18.17
N ASN A 180 -4.30 -8.68 -19.27
CA ASN A 180 -5.17 -7.82 -20.10
C ASN A 180 -6.35 -8.59 -20.72
N PRO A 181 -6.17 -9.73 -21.40
CA PRO A 181 -7.29 -10.53 -21.91
C PRO A 181 -8.22 -11.01 -20.80
N ILE A 182 -7.68 -11.44 -19.63
CA ILE A 182 -8.49 -11.89 -18.50
C ILE A 182 -9.38 -10.75 -17.98
N MET A 183 -8.83 -9.55 -17.83
CA MET A 183 -9.61 -8.39 -17.36
C MET A 183 -10.67 -7.97 -18.37
N ARG A 184 -10.36 -8.00 -19.67
CA ARG A 184 -11.33 -7.70 -20.73
C ARG A 184 -12.48 -8.71 -20.77
N ALA A 185 -12.19 -10.00 -20.58
CA ALA A 185 -13.21 -11.03 -20.49
C ALA A 185 -14.16 -10.83 -19.29
N ASN A 186 -13.68 -10.19 -18.23
CA ASN A 186 -14.47 -9.80 -17.07
C ASN A 186 -15.07 -8.38 -17.18
N ALA A 187 -15.13 -7.80 -18.38
CA ALA A 187 -15.71 -6.49 -18.68
C ALA A 187 -14.95 -5.26 -18.08
N TYR A 188 -13.67 -5.41 -17.82
CA TYR A 188 -12.79 -4.32 -17.34
C TYR A 188 -11.70 -4.00 -18.38
N PRO A 189 -12.00 -3.22 -19.43
CA PRO A 189 -11.04 -2.91 -20.50
C PRO A 189 -10.05 -1.79 -20.16
N GLN A 190 -10.09 -1.26 -18.94
CA GLN A 190 -9.27 -0.13 -18.52
C GLN A 190 -7.79 -0.53 -18.41
N MET A 191 -6.93 0.50 -18.29
CA MET A 191 -5.52 0.34 -18.00
C MET A 191 -5.34 -0.43 -16.67
N LEU A 192 -4.33 -1.28 -16.61
CA LEU A 192 -4.03 -2.06 -15.42
C LEU A 192 -2.84 -1.46 -14.67
N HIS A 193 -2.99 -1.40 -13.36
CA HIS A 193 -1.91 -1.18 -12.43
C HIS A 193 -1.56 -2.50 -11.74
N LEU A 194 -0.27 -2.72 -11.50
CA LEU A 194 0.24 -3.90 -10.81
C LEU A 194 0.76 -3.48 -9.44
N VAL A 195 0.25 -4.08 -8.39
CA VAL A 195 0.85 -3.98 -7.04
C VAL A 195 1.54 -5.30 -6.78
N GLY A 196 2.87 -5.28 -6.66
CA GLY A 196 3.65 -6.51 -6.61
C GLY A 196 4.84 -6.45 -5.66
N ASN A 197 5.32 -7.63 -5.29
CA ASN A 197 6.49 -7.78 -4.43
C ASN A 197 7.80 -7.97 -5.21
N ALA A 198 8.91 -8.19 -4.50
CA ALA A 198 10.25 -8.34 -5.06
C ALA A 198 10.35 -9.44 -6.14
N GLY A 199 9.56 -10.52 -6.02
CA GLY A 199 9.58 -11.58 -7.03
C GLY A 199 9.01 -11.11 -8.37
N VAL A 200 7.96 -10.30 -8.33
CA VAL A 200 7.35 -9.70 -9.53
C VAL A 200 8.24 -8.62 -10.12
N ASP A 201 8.83 -7.76 -9.28
CA ASP A 201 9.82 -6.76 -9.73
C ASP A 201 10.99 -7.42 -10.46
N SER A 202 11.57 -8.48 -9.88
CA SER A 202 12.64 -9.26 -10.49
C SER A 202 12.24 -9.87 -11.84
N LEU A 203 10.99 -10.35 -11.95
CA LEU A 203 10.46 -10.90 -13.19
C LEU A 203 10.36 -9.84 -14.28
N ILE A 204 9.76 -8.69 -13.96
CA ILE A 204 9.62 -7.57 -14.89
C ILE A 204 10.98 -7.07 -15.34
N ARG A 205 11.95 -6.96 -14.45
CA ARG A 205 13.35 -6.58 -14.81
C ARG A 205 13.99 -7.54 -15.80
N LYS A 206 13.74 -8.84 -15.66
CA LYS A 206 14.24 -9.85 -16.60
C LYS A 206 13.58 -9.73 -17.99
N LEU A 207 12.28 -9.42 -18.01
CA LEU A 207 11.57 -9.17 -19.26
C LEU A 207 11.94 -7.83 -19.89
N ALA A 208 12.21 -6.84 -19.07
CA ALA A 208 12.55 -5.48 -19.45
C ALA A 208 14.01 -5.28 -19.87
N GLN A 209 14.74 -6.31 -20.22
CA GLN A 209 16.12 -6.19 -20.74
C GLN A 209 16.24 -5.21 -21.93
N HIS A 210 15.15 -4.72 -22.44
CA HIS A 210 15.04 -3.78 -23.56
C HIS A 210 14.40 -2.42 -23.21
N GLY A 211 14.52 -1.97 -21.95
CA GLY A 211 14.30 -0.58 -21.62
C GLY A 211 12.84 -0.20 -21.34
N VAL A 212 12.37 -0.47 -20.15
CA VAL A 212 11.02 -0.08 -19.70
C VAL A 212 11.05 0.59 -18.32
N TYR A 213 12.18 1.19 -17.97
CA TYR A 213 12.27 2.01 -16.77
C TYR A 213 11.94 3.46 -17.12
N ASN A 214 10.84 3.97 -16.55
CA ASN A 214 10.51 5.37 -16.68
C ASN A 214 11.34 6.18 -15.67
N ASP A 215 12.34 6.90 -16.17
CA ASP A 215 13.29 7.65 -15.35
C ASP A 215 12.62 8.84 -14.62
N VAL A 216 11.51 9.36 -15.18
CA VAL A 216 10.76 10.47 -14.60
C VAL A 216 9.98 10.02 -13.36
N ASN A 217 9.28 8.90 -13.46
CA ASN A 217 8.45 8.38 -12.36
C ASN A 217 9.18 7.37 -11.49
N LYS A 218 10.39 6.97 -11.86
CA LYS A 218 11.17 5.90 -11.20
C LYS A 218 10.37 4.60 -10.99
N ARG A 219 9.43 4.34 -11.88
CA ARG A 219 8.56 3.18 -11.88
C ARG A 219 8.85 2.30 -13.08
N MET A 220 8.59 1.02 -12.92
CA MET A 220 8.68 0.07 -14.02
C MET A 220 7.33 -0.01 -14.72
N GLU A 221 7.36 0.14 -16.04
CA GLU A 221 6.21 -0.05 -16.90
C GLU A 221 6.46 -1.24 -17.82
N TYR A 222 5.50 -2.11 -17.95
CA TYR A 222 5.55 -3.24 -18.87
C TYR A 222 4.20 -3.41 -19.57
N ASP A 223 4.21 -3.37 -20.89
CA ASP A 223 3.00 -3.55 -21.72
C ASP A 223 1.85 -2.61 -21.28
N GLY A 224 2.17 -1.33 -21.04
CA GLY A 224 1.20 -0.33 -20.57
C GLY A 224 0.73 -0.50 -19.14
N LYS A 225 1.35 -1.38 -18.34
CA LYS A 225 1.07 -1.60 -16.93
C LYS A 225 2.15 -0.99 -16.06
N VAL A 226 1.75 -0.22 -15.06
CA VAL A 226 2.66 0.39 -14.09
C VAL A 226 2.80 -0.53 -12.88
N LEU A 227 4.04 -0.84 -12.49
CA LEU A 227 4.31 -1.60 -11.27
C LEU A 227 4.49 -0.69 -10.07
N HIS A 228 3.68 -0.91 -9.05
CA HIS A 228 3.81 -0.34 -7.72
C HIS A 228 4.43 -1.40 -6.81
N TYR A 229 5.70 -1.23 -6.51
CA TYR A 229 6.44 -2.19 -5.70
C TYR A 229 6.15 -2.00 -4.21
N THR A 230 5.89 -3.09 -3.50
CA THR A 230 5.74 -3.07 -2.05
C THR A 230 6.51 -4.21 -1.38
N THR A 231 7.18 -3.91 -0.26
CA THR A 231 7.86 -4.89 0.59
C THR A 231 6.92 -5.63 1.52
N ASN A 232 5.74 -5.06 1.78
CA ASN A 232 4.78 -5.61 2.75
C ASN A 232 3.92 -6.74 2.18
N LEU A 233 3.90 -6.91 0.85
CA LEU A 233 3.19 -8.01 0.21
C LEU A 233 3.98 -9.30 0.31
N GLN A 234 3.60 -10.15 1.28
CA GLN A 234 4.26 -11.40 1.54
C GLN A 234 3.88 -12.48 0.52
N ASN A 235 4.84 -13.34 0.22
CA ASN A 235 4.58 -14.55 -0.56
C ASN A 235 3.94 -15.62 0.32
N ALA A 236 2.94 -16.32 -0.20
CA ALA A 236 2.50 -17.57 0.39
C ALA A 236 3.61 -18.62 0.31
N SER A 237 3.50 -19.67 1.13
CA SER A 237 4.45 -20.79 1.10
C SER A 237 4.62 -21.34 -0.32
N GLN A 238 5.85 -21.62 -0.72
CA GLN A 238 6.22 -22.13 -2.05
C GLN A 238 5.86 -21.20 -3.22
N LYS A 239 5.72 -19.89 -2.96
CA LYS A 239 5.54 -18.85 -3.99
C LYS A 239 6.76 -17.94 -4.03
N ILE A 240 7.13 -17.50 -5.22
CA ILE A 240 8.25 -16.57 -5.45
C ILE A 240 7.80 -15.17 -5.80
N GLY A 241 6.56 -15.00 -6.22
CA GLY A 241 5.97 -13.71 -6.56
C GLY A 241 4.49 -13.67 -6.27
N THR A 242 4.04 -12.55 -5.76
CA THR A 242 2.62 -12.23 -5.56
C THR A 242 2.34 -10.87 -6.15
N LEU A 243 1.26 -10.76 -6.91
CA LEU A 243 0.81 -9.50 -7.50
C LEU A 243 -0.71 -9.36 -7.43
N PHE A 244 -1.14 -8.10 -7.37
CA PHE A 244 -2.51 -7.70 -7.68
C PHE A 244 -2.50 -6.90 -8.97
N ALA A 245 -3.38 -7.24 -9.89
CA ALA A 245 -3.69 -6.44 -11.06
C ALA A 245 -5.02 -5.72 -10.80
N VAL A 246 -5.01 -4.41 -10.88
CA VAL A 246 -6.15 -3.55 -10.55
C VAL A 246 -6.45 -2.66 -11.74
N ALA A 247 -7.71 -2.58 -12.15
CA ALA A 247 -8.13 -1.66 -13.19
C ALA A 247 -8.15 -0.23 -12.66
N ASP A 248 -7.74 0.72 -13.52
CA ASP A 248 -7.65 2.15 -13.20
C ASP A 248 -8.96 2.71 -12.63
N GLY A 249 -8.85 3.58 -11.62
CA GLY A 249 -9.96 4.29 -11.02
C GLY A 249 -10.81 3.50 -10.00
N ASN A 250 -10.51 2.21 -9.76
CA ASN A 250 -11.35 1.33 -8.94
C ASN A 250 -10.95 1.25 -7.45
N VAL A 251 -9.94 1.99 -7.06
CA VAL A 251 -9.50 2.09 -5.66
C VAL A 251 -9.22 3.53 -5.30
N GLY A 252 -9.18 3.81 -4.02
CA GLY A 252 -8.79 5.13 -3.52
C GLY A 252 -8.76 5.17 -2.01
N VAL A 253 -8.24 6.25 -1.47
CA VAL A 253 -8.11 6.47 -0.03
C VAL A 253 -8.81 7.76 0.38
N LEU A 254 -9.62 7.68 1.41
CA LEU A 254 -10.16 8.84 2.10
C LEU A 254 -9.35 9.08 3.36
N THR A 255 -9.05 10.34 3.64
CA THR A 255 -8.43 10.76 4.89
C THR A 255 -9.31 11.78 5.56
N ARG A 256 -9.31 11.75 6.88
CA ARG A 256 -10.03 12.72 7.70
C ARG A 256 -9.09 13.32 8.73
N VAL A 257 -8.77 14.59 8.54
CA VAL A 257 -8.05 15.41 9.52
C VAL A 257 -8.72 16.78 9.51
N ASP A 258 -9.48 17.10 10.54
CA ASP A 258 -10.14 18.40 10.65
C ASP A 258 -9.18 19.44 11.22
N ARG A 259 -8.62 20.26 10.33
CA ARG A 259 -7.69 21.32 10.68
C ARG A 259 -8.30 22.37 11.61
N GLU A 260 -9.58 22.69 11.43
CA GLU A 260 -10.24 23.71 12.24
C GLU A 260 -10.57 23.18 13.64
N ALA A 261 -10.99 21.92 13.75
CA ALA A 261 -11.21 21.28 15.04
C ALA A 261 -9.89 21.16 15.82
N LEU A 262 -8.80 20.78 15.15
CA LEU A 262 -7.47 20.71 15.76
C LEU A 262 -6.99 22.07 16.25
N ARG A 263 -7.17 23.14 15.47
CA ARG A 263 -6.81 24.50 15.88
C ARG A 263 -7.62 24.97 17.10
N ARG A 264 -8.90 24.65 17.16
CA ARG A 264 -9.76 24.98 18.32
C ARG A 264 -9.38 24.19 19.57
N ALA A 265 -8.83 22.98 19.39
CA ALA A 265 -8.32 22.16 20.48
C ALA A 265 -6.94 22.65 21.00
N SER A 266 -6.28 23.55 20.29
CA SER A 266 -4.99 24.14 20.71
C SER A 266 -5.24 25.06 21.90
N ALA A 267 -5.06 24.54 23.10
CA ALA A 267 -5.13 25.28 24.34
C ALA A 267 -4.06 24.78 25.32
N ASN A 268 -3.57 25.68 26.17
CA ASN A 268 -2.74 25.37 27.33
C ASN A 268 -1.58 24.40 27.07
N PHE A 269 -0.56 24.84 26.32
CA PHE A 269 0.67 24.07 26.01
C PHE A 269 0.50 22.90 25.03
N HIS A 270 -0.67 22.73 24.45
CA HIS A 270 -0.91 21.77 23.38
C HIS A 270 -1.00 22.49 22.04
N GLU A 271 -0.19 22.08 21.11
CA GLU A 271 -0.24 22.55 19.72
C GLU A 271 -0.75 21.44 18.81
N TRP A 272 -1.74 21.79 17.98
CA TRP A 272 -2.28 20.89 16.96
C TRP A 272 -2.12 21.53 15.59
N ASP A 273 -1.66 20.75 14.63
CA ASP A 273 -1.55 21.20 13.23
C ASP A 273 -1.76 20.02 12.28
N VAL A 274 -1.89 20.32 11.00
CA VAL A 274 -1.92 19.31 9.93
C VAL A 274 -0.64 19.44 9.13
N VAL A 275 0.10 18.34 9.06
CA VAL A 275 1.38 18.28 8.36
C VAL A 275 1.37 17.18 7.31
N ARG A 276 2.19 17.30 6.29
CA ARG A 276 2.48 16.19 5.37
C ARG A 276 3.81 15.57 5.78
N LEU A 277 3.78 14.29 6.08
CA LEU A 277 4.99 13.56 6.45
C LEU A 277 5.70 13.04 5.19
N PRO A 278 7.05 12.94 5.22
CA PRO A 278 7.78 12.18 4.21
C PRO A 278 7.28 10.74 4.12
N PHE A 279 7.38 10.13 2.95
CA PHE A 279 6.91 8.78 2.63
C PHE A 279 5.38 8.58 2.63
N ILE A 280 4.63 9.53 3.18
CA ILE A 280 3.18 9.47 3.29
C ILE A 280 2.62 10.72 2.63
N ASP A 281 2.00 10.56 1.48
CA ASP A 281 1.42 11.70 0.73
C ASP A 281 -0.01 12.02 1.17
N LEU A 282 -0.28 11.84 2.45
CA LEU A 282 -1.57 12.12 3.07
C LEU A 282 -1.41 13.22 4.13
N PRO A 283 -2.46 14.03 4.36
CA PRO A 283 -2.48 14.95 5.48
C PRO A 283 -2.55 14.17 6.79
N VAL A 284 -1.64 14.47 7.71
CA VAL A 284 -1.55 13.82 9.04
C VAL A 284 -1.70 14.90 10.11
N GLY A 285 -2.53 14.64 11.10
CA GLY A 285 -2.65 15.50 12.28
C GLY A 285 -1.41 15.37 13.16
N SER A 286 -0.79 16.48 13.51
CA SER A 286 0.31 16.53 14.47
C SER A 286 -0.16 17.11 15.79
N HIS A 287 0.28 16.53 16.88
CA HIS A 287 0.03 16.97 18.24
C HIS A 287 1.35 17.12 18.98
N TYR A 288 1.60 18.31 19.50
CA TYR A 288 2.77 18.62 20.30
C TYR A 288 2.34 19.15 21.65
N TYR A 289 2.96 18.68 22.72
CA TYR A 289 2.80 19.24 24.05
C TYR A 289 4.03 18.96 24.90
N THR A 290 4.20 19.74 25.96
CA THR A 290 5.27 19.60 26.92
C THR A 290 4.71 19.27 28.29
N THR A 291 5.43 18.44 29.04
CA THR A 291 5.15 18.20 30.46
C THR A 291 6.40 18.50 31.26
N VAL A 292 6.20 19.05 32.44
CA VAL A 292 7.25 19.15 33.43
C VAL A 292 7.18 17.87 34.27
N GLY A 293 8.14 16.97 34.08
CA GLY A 293 8.20 15.71 34.80
C GLY A 293 9.18 15.77 35.97
N ASP A 294 8.90 14.99 36.99
CA ASP A 294 9.84 14.72 38.07
C ASP A 294 11.00 13.84 37.54
N GLN A 295 12.21 14.13 37.89
CA GLN A 295 13.42 13.42 37.44
C GLN A 295 13.45 11.93 37.83
N SER A 296 12.67 11.53 38.81
CA SER A 296 12.59 10.14 39.27
C SER A 296 12.25 9.11 38.18
N SER A 297 11.77 9.56 37.03
CA SER A 297 11.44 8.72 35.87
C SER A 297 12.60 8.50 34.88
N ILE A 298 13.73 9.18 35.04
CA ILE A 298 14.92 9.05 34.16
C ILE A 298 15.90 8.08 34.85
N ALA A 299 16.11 6.93 34.26
CA ALA A 299 17.08 5.94 34.78
C ALA A 299 18.48 6.58 34.87
N GLY A 300 19.03 6.66 36.10
CA GLY A 300 20.36 7.20 36.40
C GLY A 300 20.40 8.64 36.87
N ALA A 301 19.26 9.33 37.02
CA ALA A 301 19.25 10.66 37.65
C ALA A 301 19.39 10.55 39.17
N ALA A 302 20.30 11.40 39.75
CA ALA A 302 20.44 11.47 41.19
C ALA A 302 19.21 12.15 41.83
N SER A 303 18.75 11.64 42.98
CA SER A 303 17.50 12.07 43.63
C SER A 303 17.49 13.51 44.16
N ASP A 304 18.65 14.20 44.17
CA ASP A 304 18.79 15.53 44.72
C ASP A 304 18.79 16.68 43.70
N ASP A 305 18.69 16.35 42.43
CA ASP A 305 18.70 17.35 41.37
C ASP A 305 17.26 17.76 41.01
N MET A 306 16.76 18.78 41.72
CA MET A 306 15.42 19.37 41.50
C MET A 306 15.31 20.18 40.20
N THR A 307 16.07 19.84 39.17
CA THR A 307 15.92 20.47 37.86
C THR A 307 14.67 19.89 37.18
N CYS A 308 13.68 20.74 36.96
CA CYS A 308 12.48 20.40 36.22
C CYS A 308 12.84 19.98 34.78
N ASN A 309 12.84 18.68 34.49
CA ASN A 309 13.04 18.21 33.13
C ASN A 309 11.74 18.39 32.31
N VAL A 310 11.85 19.21 31.31
CA VAL A 310 10.81 19.37 30.31
C VAL A 310 10.87 18.15 29.39
N LYS A 311 9.78 17.44 29.30
CA LYS A 311 9.60 16.35 28.35
C LYS A 311 8.66 16.81 27.24
N GLU A 312 9.13 16.72 26.01
CA GLU A 312 8.38 17.06 24.82
C GLU A 312 7.76 15.82 24.21
N TYR A 313 6.51 15.90 23.82
CA TYR A 313 5.74 14.83 23.19
C TYR A 313 5.35 15.22 21.78
N PHE A 314 5.69 14.39 20.83
CA PHE A 314 5.34 14.54 19.43
C PHE A 314 4.44 13.37 19.02
N GLY A 315 3.18 13.67 18.73
CA GLY A 315 2.19 12.69 18.27
C GLY A 315 1.77 12.97 16.84
N PHE A 316 1.49 11.92 16.10
CA PHE A 316 0.98 11.97 14.72
C PHE A 316 -0.17 11.00 14.60
N SER A 317 -1.27 11.44 13.99
CA SER A 317 -2.43 10.59 13.78
C SER A 317 -3.15 10.91 12.48
N VAL A 318 -3.73 9.91 11.87
CA VAL A 318 -4.54 10.03 10.65
C VAL A 318 -5.68 9.02 10.69
N ASP A 319 -6.88 9.46 10.37
CA ASP A 319 -8.00 8.58 10.09
C ASP A 319 -8.02 8.28 8.60
N VAL A 320 -7.99 7.01 8.26
CA VAL A 320 -7.93 6.53 6.87
C VAL A 320 -9.04 5.53 6.62
N ALA A 321 -9.63 5.61 5.43
CA ALA A 321 -10.53 4.60 4.91
C ALA A 321 -10.12 4.24 3.48
N PHE A 322 -9.68 3.00 3.29
CA PHE A 322 -9.38 2.47 1.97
C PHE A 322 -10.68 2.04 1.29
N ILE A 323 -10.95 2.60 0.13
CA ILE A 323 -12.14 2.33 -0.66
C ILE A 323 -11.72 1.51 -1.88
N VAL A 324 -12.48 0.45 -2.11
CA VAL A 324 -12.33 -0.43 -3.26
C VAL A 324 -13.68 -0.54 -3.95
N ALA A 325 -13.67 -0.76 -5.26
CA ALA A 325 -14.90 -0.92 -6.03
C ALA A 325 -15.82 -1.95 -5.38
N TYR A 326 -17.04 -1.52 -5.11
CA TYR A 326 -18.07 -2.38 -4.53
C TYR A 326 -18.60 -3.35 -5.59
N ASN A 327 -18.79 -4.59 -5.21
CA ASN A 327 -19.42 -5.61 -6.03
C ASN A 327 -20.66 -6.14 -5.30
N SER A 328 -21.82 -5.85 -5.86
CA SER A 328 -23.13 -6.28 -5.29
C SER A 328 -23.40 -7.77 -5.51
N ALA A 329 -22.74 -8.39 -6.48
CA ALA A 329 -22.96 -9.78 -6.85
C ALA A 329 -21.61 -10.55 -6.93
N PRO A 330 -20.86 -10.70 -5.82
CA PRO A 330 -19.50 -11.25 -5.83
C PRO A 330 -19.44 -12.72 -6.26
N GLU A 331 -20.57 -13.43 -6.23
CA GLU A 331 -20.67 -14.84 -6.66
C GLU A 331 -20.76 -14.99 -8.19
N THR A 332 -21.16 -13.94 -8.90
CA THR A 332 -21.44 -14.01 -10.34
C THR A 332 -20.66 -13.02 -11.17
N VAL A 333 -20.19 -11.93 -10.56
CA VAL A 333 -19.47 -10.84 -11.21
C VAL A 333 -18.07 -10.70 -10.59
N ALA A 334 -17.07 -10.63 -11.45
CA ALA A 334 -15.70 -10.39 -11.02
C ALA A 334 -15.51 -8.92 -10.57
N ASN A 335 -14.69 -8.71 -9.56
CA ASN A 335 -14.16 -7.38 -9.23
C ASN A 335 -13.03 -6.97 -10.20
N PRO A 336 -12.77 -5.67 -10.36
CA PRO A 336 -11.64 -5.17 -11.14
C PRO A 336 -10.28 -5.39 -10.46
N ILE A 337 -10.17 -6.38 -9.59
CA ILE A 337 -8.97 -6.72 -8.82
C ILE A 337 -8.71 -8.22 -8.95
N ILE A 338 -7.57 -8.56 -9.53
CA ILE A 338 -7.14 -9.95 -9.70
C ILE A 338 -5.87 -10.17 -8.90
N LYS A 339 -5.85 -11.21 -8.07
CA LYS A 339 -4.64 -11.66 -7.40
C LYS A 339 -4.02 -12.82 -8.15
N ALA A 340 -2.72 -12.74 -8.44
CA ALA A 340 -1.97 -13.86 -8.99
C ALA A 340 -0.77 -14.19 -8.12
N GLN A 341 -0.45 -15.48 -8.04
CA GLN A 341 0.70 -15.99 -7.30
C GLN A 341 1.53 -16.91 -8.18
N ILE A 342 2.82 -16.64 -8.27
CA ILE A 342 3.77 -17.38 -9.08
C ILE A 342 4.41 -18.46 -8.21
N ALA A 343 4.28 -19.71 -8.62
CA ALA A 343 4.86 -20.84 -7.90
C ALA A 343 6.40 -20.78 -7.92
N ALA A 344 7.03 -21.21 -6.83
CA ALA A 344 8.45 -21.48 -6.83
C ALA A 344 8.76 -22.59 -7.85
N PRO A 345 9.94 -22.55 -8.52
CA PRO A 345 10.39 -23.71 -9.27
C PRO A 345 10.37 -24.93 -8.35
N ALA A 346 9.83 -26.05 -8.86
CA ALA A 346 9.91 -27.30 -8.14
C ALA A 346 11.37 -27.46 -7.71
N THR A 347 11.60 -27.66 -6.41
CA THR A 347 12.95 -27.95 -5.92
C THR A 347 13.41 -29.14 -6.73
N ASN A 348 14.34 -28.92 -7.66
CA ASN A 348 15.01 -30.03 -8.29
C ASN A 348 15.53 -30.86 -7.13
N THR A 349 14.99 -32.04 -6.92
CA THR A 349 15.69 -33.09 -6.21
C THR A 349 17.12 -32.99 -6.73
N PRO A 350 18.13 -32.76 -5.90
CA PRO A 350 19.49 -32.57 -6.42
C PRO A 350 19.70 -33.71 -7.38
N ILE A 351 20.02 -33.39 -8.64
CA ILE A 351 20.41 -34.38 -9.64
C ILE A 351 21.42 -35.18 -8.85
N ALA A 352 21.08 -36.42 -8.56
CA ALA A 352 21.95 -37.29 -7.79
C ALA A 352 23.31 -37.08 -8.42
N THR A 353 24.24 -36.58 -7.63
CA THR A 353 25.60 -36.22 -8.08
C THR A 353 26.00 -37.34 -9.00
N PRO A 354 26.31 -37.09 -10.28
CA PRO A 354 26.61 -38.17 -11.16
C PRO A 354 27.66 -38.99 -10.43
N VAL A 355 27.29 -40.22 -10.06
CA VAL A 355 28.22 -41.15 -9.49
C VAL A 355 29.22 -41.36 -10.61
N TYR A 356 30.30 -40.60 -10.59
CA TYR A 356 31.46 -40.94 -11.36
C TYR A 356 31.86 -42.29 -10.80
N VAL A 357 31.40 -43.36 -11.46
CA VAL A 357 31.95 -44.68 -11.28
C VAL A 357 33.39 -44.54 -11.75
N THR A 358 34.24 -44.18 -10.82
CA THR A 358 35.66 -44.31 -11.01
C THR A 358 35.92 -45.82 -11.07
N ASN A 359 35.73 -46.40 -12.23
CA ASN A 359 36.35 -47.67 -12.55
C ASN A 359 37.88 -47.45 -12.62
N ALA A 360 38.45 -47.10 -11.47
CA ALA A 360 39.89 -47.05 -11.26
C ALA A 360 40.50 -48.47 -11.20
N ALA A 361 39.68 -49.51 -11.47
CA ALA A 361 40.12 -50.90 -11.40
C ALA A 361 40.51 -51.51 -12.76
N GLU A 362 40.36 -50.78 -13.89
CA GLU A 362 40.67 -51.36 -15.22
C GLU A 362 41.75 -50.66 -15.99
N PHE A 363 42.55 -49.80 -15.40
CA PHE A 363 43.74 -49.34 -16.04
C PHE A 363 44.96 -49.96 -15.39
N ASN A 364 45.21 -51.24 -15.72
CA ASN A 364 46.45 -51.94 -15.38
C ASN A 364 47.35 -51.92 -16.66
N PRO A 365 48.34 -51.03 -16.75
CA PRO A 365 49.22 -50.96 -17.93
C PRO A 365 50.39 -51.93 -17.76
N THR A 366 50.13 -53.19 -17.40
CA THR A 366 51.16 -54.23 -17.44
C THR A 366 50.63 -55.45 -18.15
N GLN A 367 50.63 -55.36 -19.49
CA GLN A 367 50.91 -56.52 -20.33
C GLN A 367 51.40 -56.02 -21.71
N ASN A 368 52.71 -56.22 -21.83
CA ASN A 368 53.61 -56.21 -22.95
C ASN A 368 54.48 -55.00 -23.15
#